data_8b978999eae85cd3888663ea725bf0bd
#
_entry.id   8b978999eae85cd3888663ea725bf0bd
#
_cell.length_a   1.000
_cell.length_b   1.000
_cell.length_c   1.000
_cell.angle_alpha   90.00
_cell.angle_beta   90.00
_cell.angle_gamma   90.00
#
_symmetry.space_group_name_H-M   'P 1'
#
loop_
_entity.id
_entity.type
_entity.pdbx_description
1 polymer ?
#
loop_
_entity_poly.entity_id
_entity_poly.type
_entity_poly.pdbx_seq_one_letter_code
_entity_poly.pdbx_strand_id
1 'polypeptide(L)'
;MESSTLNENTVNNYIFTPTNKNDLQTAVDLWCENRAEAQNIYGLISNWNTSLITDMSNLFLDKMYFNDNINNWDVSSVTNMTSMFDGAFEFNHLLNSWNVSSVTDMDEMFEYATLFDRKNALWYNFN
;
A
#
# COMPACT_ATOMS: atom_id res chain seq x y z
N MET A 1 13.18 27.11 5.21
CA MET A 1 12.56 27.00 4.79
C MET A 1 11.84 26.80 4.51
N GLU A 2 11.59 26.86 4.35
CA GLU A 2 10.90 26.80 4.11
C GLU A 2 10.03 26.14 3.77
N SER A 3 10.18 25.32 4.15
CA SER A 3 9.24 24.37 3.77
C SER A 3 7.89 24.89 3.80
N SER A 4 7.58 25.51 4.80
CA SER A 4 6.30 26.12 4.89
C SER A 4 6.05 27.03 3.74
N THR A 5 7.08 27.36 3.02
CA THR A 5 6.91 28.20 1.87
C THR A 5 6.44 27.42 0.67
N LEU A 6 6.47 26.10 0.73
CA LEU A 6 5.94 25.31 -0.34
C LEU A 6 4.44 25.31 -0.26
N ASN A 7 3.79 25.49 -1.37
CA ASN A 7 2.35 25.44 -1.42
C ASN A 7 1.95 24.37 -2.44
N GLU A 8 0.66 24.22 -2.64
CA GLU A 8 0.17 23.18 -3.53
C GLU A 8 0.76 23.28 -4.91
N ASN A 9 0.99 24.49 -5.39
CA ASN A 9 1.50 24.66 -6.74
C ASN A 9 2.95 24.27 -6.86
N THR A 10 3.72 24.41 -5.79
CA THR A 10 5.14 24.11 -5.84
C THR A 10 5.48 22.69 -5.50
N VAL A 11 4.59 21.99 -4.75
CA VAL A 11 4.90 20.64 -4.30
C VAL A 11 4.18 19.56 -5.08
N ASN A 12 3.18 19.92 -5.86
CA ASN A 12 2.32 18.93 -6.46
C ASN A 12 2.96 18.10 -7.56
N ASN A 13 4.19 18.42 -7.94
CA ASN A 13 4.90 17.62 -8.91
C ASN A 13 5.66 16.47 -8.30
N TYR A 14 5.82 16.49 -6.98
CA TYR A 14 6.55 15.40 -6.34
C TYR A 14 5.62 14.21 -6.13
N ILE A 15 6.06 13.07 -6.62
CA ILE A 15 5.37 11.79 -6.38
C ILE A 15 6.39 10.82 -5.84
N PHE A 16 6.13 10.35 -4.61
CA PHE A 16 6.99 9.35 -4.01
C PHE A 16 6.98 8.09 -4.87
N THR A 17 8.16 7.68 -5.32
CA THR A 17 8.33 6.53 -6.21
C THR A 17 9.41 5.62 -5.63
N PRO A 18 9.06 4.75 -4.69
CA PRO A 18 10.05 3.85 -4.10
C PRO A 18 10.58 2.88 -5.14
N THR A 19 11.88 2.57 -5.06
CA THR A 19 12.53 1.71 -6.04
C THR A 19 12.74 0.30 -5.53
N ASN A 20 12.51 0.05 -4.24
CA ASN A 20 12.66 -1.27 -3.67
C ASN A 20 11.72 -1.44 -2.48
N LYS A 21 11.61 -2.69 -2.01
CA LYS A 21 10.69 -3.00 -0.94
C LYS A 21 11.05 -2.28 0.36
N ASN A 22 12.32 -2.16 0.68
CA ASN A 22 12.70 -1.51 1.93
C ASN A 22 12.24 -0.07 1.99
N ASP A 23 12.39 0.66 0.89
CA ASP A 23 11.94 2.05 0.84
C ASP A 23 10.43 2.16 1.00
N LEU A 24 9.69 1.28 0.34
CA LEU A 24 8.24 1.26 0.47
C LEU A 24 7.83 0.87 1.87
N GLN A 25 8.47 -0.15 2.46
CA GLN A 25 8.13 -0.60 3.80
C GLN A 25 8.36 0.49 4.83
N THR A 26 9.48 1.20 4.71
CA THR A 26 9.78 2.32 5.61
C THR A 26 8.67 3.36 5.55
N ALA A 27 8.21 3.69 4.34
CA ALA A 27 7.16 4.68 4.17
C ALA A 27 5.82 4.18 4.73
N VAL A 28 5.48 2.91 4.49
CA VAL A 28 4.26 2.31 5.02
C VAL A 28 4.28 2.29 6.54
N ASP A 29 5.42 1.89 7.12
CA ASP A 29 5.53 1.84 8.58
C ASP A 29 5.32 3.22 9.17
N LEU A 30 5.91 4.24 8.59
CA LEU A 30 5.73 5.60 9.10
C LEU A 30 4.28 6.06 8.91
N TRP A 31 3.67 5.74 7.77
CA TRP A 31 2.28 6.10 7.52
C TRP A 31 1.36 5.53 8.58
N CYS A 32 1.59 4.30 8.99
CA CYS A 32 0.76 3.65 10.00
C CYS A 32 1.07 4.13 11.42
N GLU A 33 2.28 4.63 11.64
CA GLU A 33 2.74 5.07 12.95
C GLU A 33 2.49 6.54 13.19
N ASN A 34 2.73 7.36 12.17
CA ASN A 34 2.58 8.82 12.26
C ASN A 34 2.21 9.34 10.88
N ARG A 35 0.90 9.35 10.62
CA ARG A 35 0.37 9.71 9.31
C ARG A 35 0.78 11.12 8.90
N ALA A 36 0.72 12.08 9.85
CA ALA A 36 1.02 13.47 9.52
C ALA A 36 2.45 13.62 9.03
N GLU A 37 3.39 12.96 9.70
CA GLU A 37 4.79 13.03 9.27
C GLU A 37 5.01 12.32 7.94
N ALA A 38 4.39 11.16 7.78
CA ALA A 38 4.53 10.41 6.52
C ALA A 38 3.96 11.22 5.36
N GLN A 39 2.83 11.88 5.57
CA GLN A 39 2.23 12.69 4.52
C GLN A 39 3.14 13.86 4.14
N ASN A 40 3.81 14.46 5.12
CA ASN A 40 4.75 15.53 4.85
C ASN A 40 5.92 15.06 3.99
N ILE A 41 6.41 13.86 4.24
CA ILE A 41 7.59 13.34 3.56
C ILE A 41 7.23 12.71 2.21
N TYR A 42 6.17 11.92 2.19
CA TYR A 42 5.86 11.04 1.05
C TYR A 42 4.60 11.43 0.29
N GLY A 43 3.81 12.38 0.80
CA GLY A 43 2.50 12.68 0.23
C GLY A 43 1.48 11.62 0.61
N LEU A 44 0.27 11.76 0.06
CA LEU A 44 -0.82 10.85 0.36
C LEU A 44 -0.51 9.44 -0.14
N ILE A 45 -0.76 8.44 0.69
CA ILE A 45 -0.44 7.05 0.35
C ILE A 45 -1.17 6.62 -0.94
N SER A 46 -2.35 7.14 -1.20
CA SER A 46 -3.11 6.80 -2.41
C SER A 46 -2.43 7.29 -3.69
N ASN A 47 -1.50 8.23 -3.56
CA ASN A 47 -0.80 8.81 -4.72
C ASN A 47 0.60 8.25 -4.94
N TRP A 48 1.06 7.36 -4.07
CA TRP A 48 2.40 6.80 -4.23
C TRP A 48 2.49 6.01 -5.52
N ASN A 49 3.60 6.15 -6.22
CA ASN A 49 3.85 5.39 -7.45
C ASN A 49 4.60 4.12 -7.09
N THR A 50 3.91 2.99 -7.09
CA THR A 50 4.49 1.70 -6.71
C THR A 50 4.88 0.86 -7.92
N SER A 51 4.91 1.46 -9.11
CA SER A 51 5.09 0.70 -10.35
C SER A 51 6.42 -0.04 -10.45
N LEU A 52 7.43 0.38 -9.66
CA LEU A 52 8.74 -0.26 -9.69
C LEU A 52 8.90 -1.38 -8.67
N ILE A 53 7.89 -1.62 -7.85
CA ILE A 53 7.98 -2.60 -6.76
C ILE A 53 7.62 -3.99 -7.27
N THR A 54 8.47 -4.95 -6.94
CA THR A 54 8.23 -6.35 -7.31
C THR A 54 7.87 -7.23 -6.13
N ASP A 55 8.12 -6.77 -4.89
CA ASP A 55 7.85 -7.55 -3.69
C ASP A 55 7.06 -6.69 -2.71
N MET A 56 5.83 -7.12 -2.40
CA MET A 56 4.99 -6.46 -1.41
C MET A 56 4.62 -7.42 -0.28
N SER A 57 5.43 -8.48 -0.09
CA SER A 57 5.15 -9.42 0.99
C SER A 57 5.24 -8.71 2.34
N ASN A 58 4.32 -9.03 3.22
CA ASN A 58 4.25 -8.52 4.58
C ASN A 58 4.11 -7.00 4.69
N LEU A 59 3.73 -6.33 3.62
CA LEU A 59 3.77 -4.86 3.58
C LEU A 59 2.90 -4.23 4.68
N PHE A 60 1.71 -4.77 4.91
CA PHE A 60 0.80 -4.30 5.94
C PHE A 60 0.58 -5.35 7.03
N LEU A 61 1.54 -6.26 7.21
CA LEU A 61 1.45 -7.32 8.22
C LEU A 61 1.25 -6.69 9.60
N ASP A 62 0.19 -7.09 10.28
CA ASP A 62 -0.17 -6.63 11.62
C ASP A 62 -0.40 -5.12 11.72
N LYS A 63 -0.66 -4.46 10.62
CA LYS A 63 -1.07 -3.06 10.63
C LYS A 63 -2.58 -3.02 10.91
N MET A 64 -2.94 -3.22 12.18
CA MET A 64 -4.32 -3.49 12.61
C MET A 64 -5.31 -2.39 12.21
N TYR A 65 -4.86 -1.16 12.17
CA TYR A 65 -5.77 -0.03 11.95
C TYR A 65 -5.66 0.55 10.55
N PHE A 66 -4.80 -0.01 9.72
CA PHE A 66 -4.66 0.50 8.35
C PHE A 66 -5.96 0.28 7.59
N ASN A 67 -6.51 1.34 7.04
CA ASN A 67 -7.72 1.27 6.24
C ASN A 67 -7.79 2.45 5.27
N ASP A 68 -6.77 2.58 4.42
CA ASP A 68 -6.74 3.62 3.41
C ASP A 68 -6.90 3.04 2.02
N ASN A 69 -7.38 3.87 1.10
CA ASN A 69 -7.62 3.44 -0.27
C ASN A 69 -6.30 3.39 -1.05
N ILE A 70 -5.90 2.21 -1.47
CA ILE A 70 -4.72 2.00 -2.31
C ILE A 70 -5.09 1.29 -3.60
N ASN A 71 -6.35 1.39 -4.01
CA ASN A 71 -6.83 0.75 -5.24
C ASN A 71 -6.12 1.31 -6.49
N ASN A 72 -5.57 2.52 -6.40
CA ASN A 72 -4.85 3.15 -7.51
C ASN A 72 -3.39 2.74 -7.62
N TRP A 73 -2.88 1.99 -6.66
CA TRP A 73 -1.50 1.53 -6.75
C TRP A 73 -1.30 0.67 -7.98
N ASP A 74 -0.20 0.90 -8.68
CA ASP A 74 0.20 0.04 -9.80
C ASP A 74 0.98 -1.14 -9.24
N VAL A 75 0.37 -2.31 -9.23
CA VAL A 75 1.01 -3.53 -8.71
C VAL A 75 1.38 -4.48 -9.85
N SER A 76 1.41 -3.98 -11.09
CA SER A 76 1.58 -4.84 -12.25
C SER A 76 2.95 -5.52 -12.32
N SER A 77 3.95 -4.99 -11.59
CA SER A 77 5.28 -5.63 -11.54
C SER A 77 5.47 -6.51 -10.31
N VAL A 78 4.48 -6.58 -9.43
CA VAL A 78 4.61 -7.32 -8.18
C VAL A 78 4.48 -8.81 -8.44
N THR A 79 5.45 -9.58 -7.91
CA THR A 79 5.43 -11.03 -8.03
C THR A 79 5.12 -11.72 -6.71
N ASN A 80 5.31 -11.06 -5.58
CA ASN A 80 5.11 -11.67 -4.27
C ASN A 80 4.24 -10.77 -3.38
N MET A 81 3.08 -11.30 -2.98
CA MET A 81 2.15 -10.63 -2.06
C MET A 81 1.83 -11.49 -0.84
N THR A 82 2.75 -12.40 -0.48
CA THR A 82 2.57 -13.27 0.67
C THR A 82 2.32 -12.42 1.92
N SER A 83 1.26 -12.73 2.65
CA SER A 83 0.92 -12.10 3.93
C SER A 83 0.81 -10.57 3.87
N MET A 84 0.50 -10.02 2.70
CA MET A 84 0.52 -8.57 2.52
C MET A 84 -0.40 -7.84 3.48
N PHE A 85 -1.59 -8.39 3.74
CA PHE A 85 -2.57 -7.80 4.65
C PHE A 85 -2.86 -8.72 5.85
N ASP A 86 -1.96 -9.65 6.16
CA ASP A 86 -2.14 -10.57 7.28
C ASP A 86 -2.17 -9.76 8.57
N GLY A 87 -3.27 -9.86 9.31
CA GLY A 87 -3.42 -9.10 10.55
C GLY A 87 -3.81 -7.65 10.35
N ALA A 88 -4.08 -7.22 9.12
CA ALA A 88 -4.61 -5.88 8.85
C ALA A 88 -6.12 -5.91 9.15
N PHE A 89 -6.44 -5.91 10.43
CA PHE A 89 -7.76 -6.23 10.95
C PHE A 89 -8.87 -5.34 10.38
N GLU A 90 -8.60 -4.04 10.23
CA GLU A 90 -9.65 -3.10 9.82
C GLU A 90 -9.66 -2.81 8.32
N PHE A 91 -8.70 -3.34 7.57
CA PHE A 91 -8.60 -3.02 6.16
C PHE A 91 -9.82 -3.54 5.39
N ASN A 92 -10.46 -2.63 4.67
CA ASN A 92 -11.65 -3.00 3.88
C ASN A 92 -11.86 -2.01 2.74
N HIS A 93 -10.92 -1.96 1.80
CA HIS A 93 -11.06 -1.13 0.60
C HIS A 93 -11.00 -1.98 -0.65
N LEU A 94 -11.60 -1.44 -1.71
CA LEU A 94 -11.64 -2.09 -3.02
C LEU A 94 -10.23 -2.26 -3.58
N LEU A 95 -9.92 -3.44 -4.11
CA LEU A 95 -8.66 -3.75 -4.76
C LEU A 95 -8.88 -4.35 -6.14
N ASN A 96 -10.09 -4.26 -6.67
CA ASN A 96 -10.42 -4.95 -7.91
C ASN A 96 -9.77 -4.32 -9.15
N SER A 97 -9.21 -3.11 -9.03
CA SER A 97 -8.48 -2.49 -10.14
C SER A 97 -7.05 -3.00 -10.27
N TRP A 98 -6.57 -3.76 -9.28
CA TRP A 98 -5.19 -4.24 -9.30
C TRP A 98 -5.00 -5.27 -10.41
N ASN A 99 -3.94 -5.08 -11.20
CA ASN A 99 -3.50 -6.08 -12.17
C ASN A 99 -2.52 -7.00 -11.47
N VAL A 100 -2.99 -8.17 -11.06
CA VAL A 100 -2.17 -9.13 -10.31
C VAL A 100 -1.62 -10.24 -11.19
N SER A 101 -1.57 -10.01 -12.49
CA SER A 101 -1.20 -11.07 -13.43
C SER A 101 0.26 -11.55 -13.28
N SER A 102 1.12 -10.72 -12.68
CA SER A 102 2.51 -11.12 -12.43
C SER A 102 2.73 -11.80 -11.09
N VAL A 103 1.72 -11.80 -10.22
CA VAL A 103 1.87 -12.32 -8.86
C VAL A 103 1.87 -13.84 -8.90
N THR A 104 2.92 -14.43 -8.30
CA THR A 104 3.05 -15.88 -8.24
C THR A 104 2.83 -16.43 -6.84
N ASP A 105 2.83 -15.59 -5.81
CA ASP A 105 2.66 -16.02 -4.43
C ASP A 105 1.77 -15.05 -3.69
N MET A 106 0.62 -15.54 -3.21
CA MET A 106 -0.34 -14.76 -2.43
C MET A 106 -0.74 -15.49 -1.15
N ASP A 107 0.10 -16.40 -0.67
CA ASP A 107 -0.27 -17.20 0.49
C ASP A 107 -0.57 -16.30 1.68
N GLU A 108 -1.67 -16.59 2.37
CA GLU A 108 -2.07 -15.90 3.60
C GLU A 108 -2.23 -14.39 3.45
N MET A 109 -2.52 -13.95 2.23
CA MET A 109 -2.57 -12.51 1.95
C MET A 109 -3.54 -11.75 2.85
N PHE A 110 -4.71 -12.34 3.14
CA PHE A 110 -5.74 -11.70 3.95
C PHE A 110 -6.00 -12.44 5.25
N GLU A 111 -5.05 -13.22 5.73
CA GLU A 111 -5.21 -13.96 6.98
C GLU A 111 -5.44 -12.98 8.12
N TYR A 112 -6.44 -13.22 8.93
CA TYR A 112 -6.80 -12.34 10.05
C TYR A 112 -7.19 -10.91 9.66
N ALA A 113 -7.39 -10.64 8.38
CA ALA A 113 -7.97 -9.36 7.94
C ALA A 113 -9.49 -9.49 8.02
N THR A 114 -10.02 -9.49 9.24
CA THR A 114 -11.37 -9.98 9.52
C THR A 114 -12.49 -9.09 8.99
N LEU A 115 -12.23 -7.82 8.78
CA LEU A 115 -13.25 -6.91 8.25
C LEU A 115 -13.23 -6.81 6.73
N PHE A 116 -12.29 -7.48 6.08
CA PHE A 116 -12.16 -7.37 4.62
C PHE A 116 -13.32 -8.08 3.92
N ASP A 117 -14.01 -7.34 3.05
CA ASP A 117 -15.08 -7.91 2.22
C ASP A 117 -14.44 -8.59 1.01
N ARG A 118 -14.70 -9.89 0.86
CA ARG A 118 -14.10 -10.69 -0.22
C ARG A 118 -14.43 -10.15 -1.60
N LYS A 119 -15.54 -9.44 -1.74
CA LYS A 119 -15.91 -8.84 -3.02
C LYS A 119 -14.94 -7.76 -3.45
N ASN A 120 -14.12 -7.27 -2.54
CA ASN A 120 -13.15 -6.24 -2.85
C ASN A 120 -11.90 -6.75 -3.54
N ALA A 121 -11.71 -8.09 -3.57
CA ALA A 121 -10.57 -8.70 -4.27
C ALA A 121 -11.04 -9.95 -4.99
N LEU A 122 -11.76 -9.75 -6.10
CA LEU A 122 -12.36 -10.88 -6.85
C LEU A 122 -11.29 -11.79 -7.46
N TRP A 123 -10.07 -11.30 -7.60
CA TRP A 123 -8.96 -12.06 -8.15
C TRP A 123 -8.31 -12.98 -7.11
N TYR A 124 -8.70 -12.90 -5.85
CA TYR A 124 -8.10 -13.72 -4.80
C TYR A 124 -8.98 -14.94 -4.49
N ASN A 125 -8.32 -16.08 -4.25
CA ASN A 125 -9.03 -17.29 -3.89
C ASN A 125 -9.09 -17.41 -2.37
N PHE A 126 -10.25 -17.11 -1.81
CA PHE A 126 -10.44 -17.11 -0.37
C PHE A 126 -10.75 -18.49 0.21
N ASN A 127 -10.65 -19.52 -0.53
CA ASN A 127 -10.99 -20.83 -0.09
C ASN A 127 -10.68 -21.17 1.35
#